data_a4f0ab7db9535cc1120fbf27a5e0f919
#
_entry.id   a4f0ab7db9535cc1120fbf27a5e0f919
#
_cell.length_a   1.000
_cell.length_b   1.000
_cell.length_c   1.000
_cell.angle_alpha   90.00
_cell.angle_beta   90.00
_cell.angle_gamma   90.00
#
_symmetry.space_group_name_H-M   'P 1'
#
loop_
_entity.id
_entity.type
_entity.pdbx_description
1 polymer ?
#
loop_
_entity_poly.entity_id
_entity_poly.type
_entity_poly.pdbx_seq_one_letter_code
_entity_poly.pdbx_strand_id
1 'polypeptide(L)'
;MEKLETKLGYEFKNKKLLETALTHSSYANERDTMSYERLEFLGDSILGLVTAEFLYRHEPQLPEGRMTRLRAELVCETSLHKVALELGLGQHMRLGRGEEHTGGRERPSILADMVESIIAAMYMDSGTLDNSRRFIEQRILNGAELGEQHRSADYKTQLQELVQKKADQRIRYELSGESGPDHNKVFSFKVYINDEPAGEGSG
;
A
#
# COMPACT_ATOMS: atom_id res chain seq x y z
N MET A 1 17.71 18.23 -6.07
CA MET A 1 16.30 18.48 -6.45
C MET A 1 16.06 18.14 -7.94
N GLU A 2 16.73 18.75 -8.89
CA GLU A 2 16.55 18.47 -10.33
C GLU A 2 16.64 16.99 -10.73
N LYS A 3 17.61 16.26 -10.17
CA LYS A 3 17.72 14.81 -10.41
C LYS A 3 16.51 14.02 -9.90
N LEU A 4 15.90 14.46 -8.78
CA LEU A 4 14.70 13.83 -8.24
C LEU A 4 13.49 14.14 -9.11
N GLU A 5 13.29 15.40 -9.52
CA GLU A 5 12.19 15.81 -10.38
C GLU A 5 12.19 15.05 -11.72
N THR A 6 13.40 14.82 -12.28
CA THR A 6 13.54 13.98 -13.48
C THR A 6 13.05 12.54 -13.24
N LYS A 7 13.36 11.95 -12.09
CA LYS A 7 12.89 10.61 -11.72
C LYS A 7 11.38 10.57 -11.43
N LEU A 8 10.85 11.64 -10.84
CA LEU A 8 9.42 11.80 -10.57
C LEU A 8 8.61 12.01 -11.87
N GLY A 9 9.26 12.46 -12.95
CA GLY A 9 8.59 12.85 -14.18
C GLY A 9 7.75 14.13 -14.04
N TYR A 10 8.08 14.95 -13.03
CA TYR A 10 7.37 16.19 -12.71
C TYR A 10 8.31 17.29 -12.23
N GLU A 11 8.22 18.46 -12.82
CA GLU A 11 8.94 19.66 -12.42
C GLU A 11 8.03 20.58 -11.59
N PHE A 12 8.39 20.80 -10.32
CA PHE A 12 7.61 21.63 -9.40
C PHE A 12 7.78 23.12 -9.73
N LYS A 13 6.67 23.83 -9.85
CA LYS A 13 6.62 25.31 -9.92
C LYS A 13 7.00 25.91 -8.56
N ASN A 14 6.45 25.36 -7.50
CA ASN A 14 6.76 25.73 -6.13
C ASN A 14 7.68 24.69 -5.48
N LYS A 15 8.99 24.90 -5.55
CA LYS A 15 10.00 24.00 -4.98
C LYS A 15 9.84 23.78 -3.46
N LYS A 16 9.20 24.72 -2.74
CA LYS A 16 8.92 24.55 -1.29
C LYS A 16 7.97 23.41 -1.00
N LEU A 17 7.04 23.10 -1.91
CA LEU A 17 6.15 21.95 -1.74
C LEU A 17 6.94 20.64 -1.75
N LEU A 18 7.85 20.47 -2.70
CA LEU A 18 8.74 19.32 -2.73
C LEU A 18 9.66 19.27 -1.52
N GLU A 19 10.21 20.42 -1.09
CA GLU A 19 11.02 20.48 0.14
C GLU A 19 10.23 20.02 1.37
N THR A 20 8.98 20.48 1.50
CA THR A 20 8.09 20.08 2.60
C THR A 20 7.80 18.58 2.52
N ALA A 21 7.49 18.05 1.33
CA ALA A 21 7.24 16.61 1.13
C ALA A 21 8.44 15.73 1.49
N LEU A 22 9.65 16.27 1.48
CA LEU A 22 10.90 15.58 1.83
C LEU A 22 11.35 15.84 3.28
N THR A 23 10.56 16.57 4.09
CA THR A 23 10.94 16.99 5.43
C THR A 23 10.17 16.19 6.49
N HIS A 24 10.87 15.30 7.18
CA HIS A 24 10.33 14.53 8.30
C HIS A 24 10.05 15.40 9.52
N SER A 25 9.10 15.00 10.36
CA SER A 25 8.71 15.74 11.59
C SER A 25 9.88 15.96 12.54
N SER A 26 10.83 15.06 12.66
CA SER A 26 12.03 15.23 13.49
C SER A 26 12.88 16.42 13.05
N TYR A 27 13.05 16.63 11.73
CA TYR A 27 13.76 17.80 11.21
C TYR A 27 12.95 19.09 11.40
N ALA A 28 11.64 18.98 11.14
CA ALA A 28 10.74 20.12 11.28
C ALA A 28 10.74 20.67 12.70
N ASN A 29 10.70 19.80 13.71
CA ASN A 29 10.76 20.16 15.13
C ASN A 29 12.10 20.81 15.54
N GLU A 30 13.22 20.35 14.97
CA GLU A 30 14.54 20.94 15.24
C GLU A 30 14.76 22.31 14.59
N ARG A 31 14.00 22.63 13.53
CA ARG A 31 14.24 23.80 12.67
C ARG A 31 13.08 24.77 12.59
N ASP A 32 12.01 24.54 13.36
CA ASP A 32 10.78 25.35 13.34
C ASP A 32 10.23 25.54 11.91
N THR A 33 10.03 24.42 11.20
CA THR A 33 9.52 24.40 9.83
C THR A 33 8.39 23.39 9.67
N MET A 34 7.78 23.30 8.48
CA MET A 34 6.71 22.37 8.21
C MET A 34 7.24 20.98 7.87
N SER A 35 6.59 19.94 8.44
CA SER A 35 6.81 18.53 8.08
C SER A 35 5.92 18.09 6.93
N TYR A 36 6.19 16.91 6.41
CA TYR A 36 5.40 16.27 5.35
C TYR A 36 4.03 15.75 5.82
N GLU A 37 3.77 15.60 7.12
CA GLU A 37 2.59 14.89 7.68
C GLU A 37 1.24 15.36 7.10
N ARG A 38 1.08 16.64 6.86
CA ARG A 38 -0.15 17.16 6.24
C ARG A 38 -0.27 16.81 4.76
N LEU A 39 0.85 16.71 4.06
CA LEU A 39 0.89 16.25 2.66
C LEU A 39 0.67 14.75 2.60
N GLU A 40 1.26 13.97 3.48
CA GLU A 40 1.02 12.53 3.65
C GLU A 40 -0.47 12.23 3.81
N PHE A 41 -1.14 12.88 4.77
CA PHE A 41 -2.59 12.75 4.98
C PHE A 41 -3.41 12.99 3.70
N LEU A 42 -3.07 14.02 2.94
CA LEU A 42 -3.73 14.31 1.66
C LEU A 42 -3.34 13.28 0.59
N GLY A 43 -2.07 12.86 0.58
CA GLY A 43 -1.52 11.91 -0.39
C GLY A 43 -2.14 10.52 -0.29
N ASP A 44 -2.32 10.02 0.93
CA ASP A 44 -3.06 8.78 1.19
C ASP A 44 -4.46 8.81 0.55
N SER A 45 -5.19 9.90 0.79
CA SER A 45 -6.53 10.09 0.22
C SER A 45 -6.52 10.12 -1.32
N ILE A 46 -5.54 10.78 -1.93
CA ILE A 46 -5.38 10.84 -3.40
C ILE A 46 -5.00 9.46 -3.94
N LEU A 47 -4.06 8.79 -3.31
CA LEU A 47 -3.62 7.44 -3.67
C LEU A 47 -4.77 6.45 -3.61
N GLY A 48 -5.55 6.50 -2.52
CA GLY A 48 -6.74 5.66 -2.34
C GLY A 48 -7.80 5.90 -3.42
N LEU A 49 -8.07 7.17 -3.77
CA LEU A 49 -9.03 7.54 -4.82
C LEU A 49 -8.59 7.04 -6.20
N VAL A 50 -7.34 7.32 -6.59
CA VAL A 50 -6.82 6.94 -7.91
C VAL A 50 -6.78 5.43 -8.06
N THR A 51 -6.35 4.71 -7.02
CA THR A 51 -6.30 3.25 -7.03
C THR A 51 -7.70 2.63 -7.09
N ALA A 52 -8.66 3.19 -6.35
CA ALA A 52 -10.06 2.73 -6.40
C ALA A 52 -10.67 2.94 -7.79
N GLU A 53 -10.46 4.09 -8.41
CA GLU A 53 -10.92 4.37 -9.77
C GLU A 53 -10.28 3.46 -10.80
N PHE A 54 -8.97 3.23 -10.67
CA PHE A 54 -8.22 2.31 -11.52
C PHE A 54 -8.81 0.89 -11.46
N LEU A 55 -9.01 0.34 -10.27
CA LEU A 55 -9.62 -0.99 -10.08
C LEU A 55 -11.03 -1.05 -10.63
N TYR A 56 -11.86 -0.06 -10.37
CA TYR A 56 -13.23 0.02 -10.86
C TYR A 56 -13.31 -0.04 -12.40
N ARG A 57 -12.38 0.62 -13.09
CA ARG A 57 -12.33 0.66 -14.55
C ARG A 57 -11.73 -0.59 -15.19
N HIS A 58 -10.67 -1.15 -14.58
CA HIS A 58 -9.91 -2.25 -15.18
C HIS A 58 -10.39 -3.63 -14.74
N GLU A 59 -11.13 -3.71 -13.62
CA GLU A 59 -11.65 -4.96 -13.07
C GLU A 59 -13.19 -4.93 -12.93
N PRO A 60 -13.95 -4.77 -14.05
CA PRO A 60 -15.40 -4.55 -13.99
C PRO A 60 -16.21 -5.73 -13.44
N GLN A 61 -15.62 -6.91 -13.36
CA GLN A 61 -16.25 -8.12 -12.81
C GLN A 61 -15.86 -8.39 -11.35
N LEU A 62 -14.97 -7.58 -10.77
CA LEU A 62 -14.48 -7.82 -9.41
C LEU A 62 -15.51 -7.34 -8.38
N PRO A 63 -15.95 -8.19 -7.43
CA PRO A 63 -16.82 -7.77 -6.35
C PRO A 63 -16.17 -6.69 -5.47
N GLU A 64 -16.98 -5.84 -4.83
CA GLU A 64 -16.52 -4.73 -3.97
C GLU A 64 -15.50 -5.19 -2.92
N GLY A 65 -15.80 -6.26 -2.18
CA GLY A 65 -14.90 -6.79 -1.14
C GLY A 65 -13.53 -7.20 -1.67
N ARG A 66 -13.45 -7.67 -2.91
CA ARG A 66 -12.18 -7.99 -3.59
C ARG A 66 -11.43 -6.73 -4.02
N MET A 67 -12.15 -5.73 -4.56
CA MET A 67 -11.53 -4.43 -4.90
C MET A 67 -10.96 -3.75 -3.66
N THR A 68 -11.65 -3.80 -2.54
CA THR A 68 -11.18 -3.23 -1.27
C THR A 68 -9.88 -3.89 -0.79
N ARG A 69 -9.78 -5.22 -0.85
CA ARG A 69 -8.55 -5.94 -0.48
C ARG A 69 -7.41 -5.65 -1.44
N LEU A 70 -7.67 -5.72 -2.75
CA LEU A 70 -6.65 -5.46 -3.77
C LEU A 70 -6.13 -4.02 -3.67
N ARG A 71 -7.01 -3.05 -3.41
CA ARG A 71 -6.58 -1.68 -3.10
C ARG A 71 -5.61 -1.65 -1.94
N ALA A 72 -5.96 -2.28 -0.79
CA ALA A 72 -5.09 -2.30 0.38
C ALA A 72 -3.71 -2.96 0.10
N GLU A 73 -3.68 -4.02 -0.70
CA GLU A 73 -2.44 -4.68 -1.11
C GLU A 73 -1.57 -3.79 -2.01
N LEU A 74 -2.19 -3.07 -2.95
CA LEU A 74 -1.48 -2.21 -3.91
C LEU A 74 -0.86 -0.97 -3.25
N VAL A 75 -1.52 -0.40 -2.23
CA VAL A 75 -1.08 0.85 -1.58
C VAL A 75 -0.47 0.63 -0.19
N CYS A 76 -0.13 -0.61 0.16
CA CYS A 76 0.49 -0.90 1.46
C CYS A 76 1.92 -0.33 1.57
N GLU A 77 2.41 -0.19 2.81
CA GLU A 77 3.77 0.26 3.13
C GLU A 77 4.83 -0.43 2.26
N THR A 78 4.75 -1.75 2.13
CA THR A 78 5.73 -2.53 1.34
C THR A 78 5.78 -2.12 -0.13
N SER A 79 4.62 -1.82 -0.73
CA SER A 79 4.52 -1.38 -2.12
C SER A 79 5.10 0.03 -2.30
N LEU A 80 4.73 0.95 -1.42
CA LEU A 80 5.23 2.33 -1.45
C LEU A 80 6.73 2.40 -1.14
N HIS A 81 7.22 1.59 -0.21
CA HIS A 81 8.65 1.48 0.11
C HIS A 81 9.48 1.06 -1.12
N LYS A 82 9.02 0.11 -1.93
CA LYS A 82 9.69 -0.26 -3.18
C LYS A 82 9.84 0.93 -4.11
N VAL A 83 8.77 1.69 -4.31
CA VAL A 83 8.78 2.91 -5.13
C VAL A 83 9.77 3.94 -4.57
N ALA A 84 9.78 4.13 -3.26
CA ALA A 84 10.71 5.04 -2.59
C ALA A 84 12.19 4.66 -2.82
N LEU A 85 12.51 3.35 -2.78
CA LEU A 85 13.85 2.84 -3.06
C LEU A 85 14.26 3.08 -4.52
N GLU A 86 13.38 2.81 -5.49
CA GLU A 86 13.63 3.05 -6.91
C GLU A 86 13.92 4.53 -7.21
N LEU A 87 13.20 5.42 -6.55
CA LEU A 87 13.39 6.86 -6.65
C LEU A 87 14.64 7.34 -5.90
N GLY A 88 15.11 6.56 -4.92
CA GLY A 88 16.22 6.91 -4.05
C GLY A 88 15.85 8.00 -3.03
N LEU A 89 14.60 8.01 -2.53
CA LEU A 89 14.06 9.08 -1.69
C LEU A 89 14.86 9.28 -0.40
N GLY A 90 15.40 8.23 0.19
CA GLY A 90 16.22 8.32 1.39
C GLY A 90 17.38 9.32 1.30
N GLN A 91 17.97 9.50 0.11
CA GLN A 91 19.07 10.45 -0.12
C GLN A 91 18.61 11.92 -0.15
N HIS A 92 17.32 12.16 -0.39
CA HIS A 92 16.73 13.49 -0.48
C HIS A 92 16.00 13.93 0.80
N MET A 93 15.84 13.01 1.74
CA MET A 93 15.12 13.19 2.99
C MET A 93 15.85 14.16 3.93
N ARG A 94 15.07 15.05 4.56
CA ARG A 94 15.51 15.92 5.66
C ARG A 94 15.10 15.28 6.97
N LEU A 95 16.07 14.81 7.75
CA LEU A 95 15.88 14.20 9.06
C LEU A 95 16.50 15.03 10.16
N GLY A 96 15.89 15.02 11.35
CA GLY A 96 16.53 15.47 12.57
C GLY A 96 17.67 14.53 12.99
N ARG A 97 18.59 15.03 13.79
CA ARG A 97 19.81 14.29 14.18
C ARG A 97 19.52 12.95 14.84
N GLY A 98 18.51 12.90 15.71
CA GLY A 98 18.11 11.67 16.39
C GLY A 98 17.63 10.60 15.41
N GLU A 99 16.72 10.98 14.52
CA GLU A 99 16.16 10.08 13.52
C GLU A 99 17.19 9.60 12.50
N GLU A 100 18.10 10.49 12.09
CA GLU A 100 19.23 10.16 11.23
C GLU A 100 20.12 9.09 11.87
N HIS A 101 20.42 9.25 13.17
CA HIS A 101 21.30 8.33 13.90
C HIS A 101 20.68 6.93 14.12
N THR A 102 19.36 6.83 14.15
CA THR A 102 18.62 5.57 14.29
C THR A 102 18.26 4.90 12.95
N GLY A 103 18.83 5.36 11.83
CA GLY A 103 18.61 4.76 10.51
C GLY A 103 17.28 5.15 9.87
N GLY A 104 16.67 6.29 10.26
CA GLY A 104 15.39 6.75 9.72
C GLY A 104 15.38 6.88 8.20
N ARG A 105 16.55 7.13 7.59
CA ARG A 105 16.70 7.27 6.13
C ARG A 105 16.38 6.00 5.33
N GLU A 106 16.45 4.85 5.98
CA GLU A 106 16.17 3.53 5.39
C GLU A 106 14.89 2.91 5.94
N ARG A 107 14.19 3.59 6.86
CA ARG A 107 12.99 3.07 7.53
C ARG A 107 11.82 2.98 6.54
N PRO A 108 11.23 1.77 6.35
CA PRO A 108 10.19 1.55 5.36
C PRO A 108 8.98 2.49 5.51
N SER A 109 8.48 2.68 6.75
CA SER A 109 7.33 3.54 7.00
C SER A 109 7.59 4.99 6.59
N ILE A 110 8.74 5.58 7.00
CA ILE A 110 9.10 6.95 6.64
C ILE A 110 9.22 7.13 5.13
N LEU A 111 9.76 6.14 4.44
CA LEU A 111 9.91 6.15 3.00
C LEU A 111 8.56 6.02 2.28
N ALA A 112 7.63 5.23 2.80
CA ALA A 112 6.27 5.11 2.29
C ALA A 112 5.49 6.42 2.46
N ASP A 113 5.49 7.00 3.67
CA ASP A 113 4.86 8.30 3.97
C ASP A 113 5.35 9.41 3.04
N MET A 114 6.65 9.37 2.69
CA MET A 114 7.24 10.33 1.76
C MET A 114 6.72 10.17 0.33
N VAL A 115 6.42 8.97 -0.14
CA VAL A 115 5.78 8.76 -1.45
C VAL A 115 4.40 9.39 -1.46
N GLU A 116 3.61 9.19 -0.42
CA GLU A 116 2.28 9.82 -0.29
C GLU A 116 2.39 11.34 -0.26
N SER A 117 3.32 11.87 0.52
CA SER A 117 3.52 13.32 0.59
C SER A 117 3.93 13.94 -0.75
N ILE A 118 4.73 13.24 -1.56
CA ILE A 118 5.10 13.68 -2.91
C ILE A 118 3.88 13.67 -3.84
N ILE A 119 3.00 12.66 -3.75
CA ILE A 119 1.74 12.61 -4.51
C ILE A 119 0.89 13.85 -4.22
N ALA A 120 0.74 14.20 -2.94
CA ALA A 120 0.00 15.39 -2.56
C ALA A 120 0.69 16.69 -3.01
N ALA A 121 2.02 16.75 -2.90
CA ALA A 121 2.77 17.91 -3.35
C ALA A 121 2.59 18.18 -4.85
N MET A 122 2.60 17.13 -5.69
CA MET A 122 2.31 17.24 -7.12
C MET A 122 0.89 17.77 -7.39
N TYR A 123 -0.10 17.25 -6.65
CA TYR A 123 -1.48 17.72 -6.75
C TYR A 123 -1.61 19.19 -6.39
N MET A 124 -1.05 19.60 -5.26
CA MET A 124 -1.11 20.99 -4.78
C MET A 124 -0.35 21.97 -5.68
N ASP A 125 0.75 21.54 -6.28
CA ASP A 125 1.54 22.36 -7.20
C ASP A 125 0.89 22.55 -8.57
N SER A 126 0.32 21.47 -9.11
CA SER A 126 -0.32 21.49 -10.44
C SER A 126 -1.74 22.06 -10.42
N GLY A 127 -2.45 21.95 -9.30
CA GLY A 127 -3.87 22.29 -9.17
C GLY A 127 -4.81 21.27 -9.83
N THR A 128 -4.29 20.15 -10.37
CA THR A 128 -5.07 19.08 -11.01
C THR A 128 -4.59 17.70 -10.55
N LEU A 129 -5.46 16.69 -10.67
CA LEU A 129 -5.14 15.32 -10.30
C LEU A 129 -4.22 14.62 -11.33
N ASP A 130 -4.09 15.14 -12.54
CA ASP A 130 -3.51 14.44 -13.68
C ASP A 130 -2.07 13.99 -13.47
N ASN A 131 -1.23 14.85 -12.88
CA ASN A 131 0.16 14.52 -12.64
C ASN A 131 0.33 13.48 -11.54
N SER A 132 -0.40 13.61 -10.43
CA SER A 132 -0.43 12.62 -9.35
C SER A 132 -0.98 11.28 -9.84
N ARG A 133 -2.06 11.31 -10.62
CA ARG A 133 -2.62 10.11 -11.28
C ARG A 133 -1.59 9.40 -12.13
N ARG A 134 -0.93 10.12 -13.03
CA ARG A 134 0.11 9.54 -13.91
C ARG A 134 1.23 8.90 -13.10
N PHE A 135 1.69 9.57 -12.05
CA PHE A 135 2.71 9.04 -11.16
C PHE A 135 2.26 7.75 -10.48
N ILE A 136 1.06 7.73 -9.89
CA ILE A 136 0.49 6.56 -9.23
C ILE A 136 0.34 5.40 -10.21
N GLU A 137 -0.28 5.64 -11.36
CA GLU A 137 -0.49 4.60 -12.38
C GLU A 137 0.83 4.02 -12.88
N GLN A 138 1.83 4.85 -13.15
CA GLN A 138 3.11 4.40 -13.70
C GLN A 138 4.05 3.77 -12.69
N ARG A 139 4.02 4.19 -11.41
CA ARG A 139 5.01 3.78 -10.42
C ARG A 139 4.48 2.78 -9.40
N ILE A 140 3.18 2.81 -9.13
CA ILE A 140 2.56 2.00 -8.08
C ILE A 140 1.69 0.91 -8.70
N LEU A 141 0.87 1.27 -9.71
CA LEU A 141 -0.11 0.36 -10.31
C LEU A 141 0.40 -0.34 -11.58
N ASN A 142 1.44 0.19 -12.22
CA ASN A 142 2.03 -0.42 -13.42
C ASN A 142 2.81 -1.67 -13.04
N GLY A 143 2.37 -2.83 -13.53
CA GLY A 143 2.93 -4.14 -13.16
C GLY A 143 2.22 -4.79 -11.97
N ALA A 144 1.19 -4.15 -11.39
CA ALA A 144 0.23 -4.88 -10.60
C ALA A 144 -0.39 -5.93 -11.53
N GLU A 145 -0.01 -7.19 -11.33
CA GLU A 145 -0.63 -8.32 -12.03
C GLU A 145 -2.10 -8.39 -11.58
N LEU A 146 -2.93 -7.55 -12.21
CA LEU A 146 -4.39 -7.55 -12.09
C LEU A 146 -4.90 -8.80 -12.83
N GLY A 147 -4.63 -9.98 -12.33
CA GLY A 147 -4.90 -11.19 -13.07
C GLY A 147 -5.16 -12.39 -12.18
N GLU A 148 -5.22 -13.57 -12.79
CA GLU A 148 -5.56 -14.84 -12.17
C GLU A 148 -4.71 -15.23 -10.93
N GLN A 149 -3.53 -14.64 -10.74
CA GLN A 149 -2.67 -14.93 -9.58
C GLN A 149 -3.27 -14.39 -8.27
N HIS A 150 -3.94 -13.24 -8.28
CA HIS A 150 -4.70 -12.76 -7.11
C HIS A 150 -6.02 -13.50 -6.89
N ARG A 151 -6.52 -14.21 -7.91
CA ARG A 151 -7.71 -15.08 -7.75
C ARG A 151 -7.41 -16.31 -6.91
N SER A 152 -6.16 -16.77 -6.89
CA SER A 152 -5.78 -18.01 -6.23
C SER A 152 -5.47 -17.93 -4.74
N ALA A 153 -5.18 -16.74 -4.19
CA ALA A 153 -4.68 -16.61 -2.83
C ALA A 153 -5.76 -16.62 -1.72
N ASP A 154 -7.05 -16.50 -2.04
CA ASP A 154 -8.11 -16.39 -1.02
C ASP A 154 -9.21 -17.46 -1.16
N TYR A 155 -8.79 -18.70 -1.26
CA TYR A 155 -9.71 -19.84 -1.30
C TYR A 155 -10.63 -19.92 -0.07
N LYS A 156 -10.18 -19.46 1.11
CA LYS A 156 -10.97 -19.46 2.33
C LYS A 156 -12.19 -18.55 2.18
N THR A 157 -11.99 -17.31 1.71
CA THR A 157 -13.09 -16.36 1.50
C THR A 157 -13.99 -16.81 0.37
N GLN A 158 -13.43 -17.31 -0.75
CA GLN A 158 -14.24 -17.85 -1.85
C GLN A 158 -15.14 -18.99 -1.39
N LEU A 159 -14.60 -19.89 -0.57
CA LEU A 159 -15.39 -20.99 0.00
C LEU A 159 -16.47 -20.46 0.95
N GLN A 160 -16.16 -19.48 1.81
CA GLN A 160 -17.14 -18.85 2.68
C GLN A 160 -18.27 -18.18 1.89
N GLU A 161 -17.94 -17.41 0.85
CA GLU A 161 -18.93 -16.75 -0.01
C GLU A 161 -19.82 -17.77 -0.75
N LEU A 162 -19.23 -18.88 -1.23
CA LEU A 162 -19.99 -19.94 -1.90
C LEU A 162 -20.96 -20.62 -0.94
N VAL A 163 -20.52 -20.92 0.28
CA VAL A 163 -21.36 -21.57 1.30
C VAL A 163 -22.46 -20.64 1.79
N GLN A 164 -22.13 -19.36 2.04
CA GLN A 164 -23.10 -18.36 2.53
C GLN A 164 -24.17 -17.97 1.50
N LYS A 165 -23.95 -18.21 0.20
CA LYS A 165 -25.01 -18.03 -0.83
C LYS A 165 -26.20 -18.99 -0.65
N LYS A 166 -26.03 -20.06 0.11
CA LYS A 166 -27.07 -21.02 0.43
C LYS A 166 -27.49 -20.81 1.89
N ALA A 167 -28.72 -20.37 2.11
CA ALA A 167 -29.22 -19.93 3.42
C ALA A 167 -29.09 -20.98 4.57
N ASP A 168 -29.05 -22.26 4.21
CA ASP A 168 -29.02 -23.36 5.17
C ASP A 168 -27.64 -24.00 5.35
N GLN A 169 -26.58 -23.39 4.80
CA GLN A 169 -25.23 -23.93 4.93
C GLN A 169 -24.38 -23.14 5.92
N ARG A 170 -23.67 -23.89 6.78
CA ARG A 170 -22.72 -23.36 7.76
C ARG A 170 -21.34 -23.93 7.48
N ILE A 171 -20.34 -23.07 7.50
CA ILE A 171 -18.94 -23.47 7.41
C ILE A 171 -18.28 -23.40 8.77
N ARG A 172 -17.52 -24.43 9.14
CA ARG A 172 -16.73 -24.48 10.38
C ARG A 172 -15.32 -24.92 10.09
N TYR A 173 -14.35 -24.23 10.67
CA TYR A 173 -12.94 -24.59 10.63
C TYR A 173 -12.52 -25.14 11.98
N GLU A 174 -11.81 -26.25 11.98
CA GLU A 174 -11.29 -26.90 13.17
C GLU A 174 -9.78 -27.07 13.03
N LEU A 175 -9.03 -26.60 14.02
CA LEU A 175 -7.59 -26.81 14.08
C LEU A 175 -7.32 -28.29 14.32
N SER A 176 -6.68 -28.97 13.37
CA SER A 176 -6.39 -30.41 13.45
C SER A 176 -4.95 -30.72 13.85
N GLY A 177 -4.06 -29.73 13.81
CA GLY A 177 -2.67 -29.89 14.23
C GLY A 177 -1.84 -28.62 14.08
N GLU A 178 -0.74 -28.57 14.80
CA GLU A 178 0.31 -27.59 14.65
C GLU A 178 1.67 -28.27 14.59
N SER A 179 2.58 -27.76 13.78
CA SER A 179 3.94 -28.29 13.63
C SER A 179 4.93 -27.17 13.29
N GLY A 180 6.21 -27.42 13.48
CA GLY A 180 7.27 -26.45 13.20
C GLY A 180 7.71 -25.63 14.42
N PRO A 181 8.87 -24.94 14.32
CA PRO A 181 9.40 -24.07 15.37
C PRO A 181 8.57 -22.78 15.52
N ASP A 182 8.65 -22.13 16.68
CA ASP A 182 7.82 -20.95 17.03
C ASP A 182 7.88 -19.81 15.99
N HIS A 183 8.97 -19.67 15.28
CA HIS A 183 9.16 -18.64 14.24
C HIS A 183 8.70 -19.08 12.84
N ASN A 184 8.24 -20.34 12.70
CA ASN A 184 7.73 -20.87 11.43
C ASN A 184 6.74 -22.00 11.69
N LYS A 185 5.69 -21.71 12.46
CA LYS A 185 4.61 -22.65 12.77
C LYS A 185 3.72 -22.88 11.56
N VAL A 186 3.45 -24.12 11.29
CA VAL A 186 2.47 -24.57 10.29
C VAL A 186 1.24 -25.07 11.02
N PHE A 187 0.08 -24.52 10.70
CA PHE A 187 -1.20 -24.92 11.25
C PHE A 187 -1.98 -25.76 10.25
N SER A 188 -2.55 -26.84 10.71
CA SER A 188 -3.43 -27.69 9.89
C SER A 188 -4.88 -27.52 10.32
N PHE A 189 -5.77 -27.32 9.34
CA PHE A 189 -7.20 -27.13 9.59
C PHE A 189 -8.02 -28.14 8.80
N LYS A 190 -9.11 -28.61 9.42
CA LYS A 190 -10.21 -29.31 8.75
C LYS A 190 -11.38 -28.36 8.56
N VAL A 191 -12.01 -28.46 7.39
CA VAL A 191 -13.18 -27.67 7.02
C VAL A 191 -14.40 -28.55 6.99
N TYR A 192 -15.48 -28.09 7.60
CA TYR A 192 -16.77 -28.79 7.62
C TYR A 192 -17.85 -27.88 7.02
N ILE A 193 -18.74 -28.47 6.25
CA ILE A 193 -19.95 -27.81 5.74
C ILE A 193 -21.14 -28.62 6.29
N ASN A 194 -22.00 -27.97 7.10
CA ASN A 194 -23.12 -28.62 7.82
C ASN A 194 -22.67 -29.86 8.61
N ASP A 195 -21.53 -29.75 9.31
CA ASP A 195 -20.89 -30.80 10.10
C ASP A 195 -20.33 -32.00 9.31
N GLU A 196 -20.44 -32.01 8.00
CA GLU A 196 -19.77 -32.98 7.13
C GLU A 196 -18.37 -32.53 6.75
N PRO A 197 -17.34 -33.39 6.77
CA PRO A 197 -15.99 -33.06 6.36
C PRO A 197 -15.97 -32.65 4.86
N ALA A 198 -15.45 -31.45 4.57
CA ALA A 198 -15.41 -30.90 3.21
C ALA A 198 -13.98 -30.77 2.66
N GLY A 199 -12.96 -30.78 3.53
CA GLY A 199 -11.56 -30.71 3.11
C GLY A 199 -10.61 -30.48 4.29
N GLU A 200 -9.32 -30.52 4.00
CA GLU A 200 -8.24 -30.19 4.93
C GLU A 200 -7.12 -29.43 4.23
N GLY A 201 -6.36 -28.65 4.97
CA GLY A 201 -5.23 -27.88 4.47
C GLY A 201 -4.32 -27.39 5.57
N SER A 202 -3.09 -27.01 5.22
CA SER A 202 -2.09 -26.48 6.15
C SER A 202 -1.38 -25.29 5.55
N GLY A 203 -0.96 -24.36 6.44
CA GLY A 203 -0.25 -23.15 6.06
C GLY A 203 0.34 -22.42 7.27
#